data_392d48b7c77a144aaf345866409112e4
#
_entry.id   392d48b7c77a144aaf345866409112e4
#
_cell.length_a   1.000
_cell.length_b   1.000
_cell.length_c   1.000
_cell.angle_alpha   90.00
_cell.angle_beta   90.00
_cell.angle_gamma   90.00
#
_symmetry.space_group_name_H-M   'P 1'
#
loop_
_entity.id
_entity.type
_entity.pdbx_description
1 polymer ?
#
loop_
_entity_poly.entity_id
_entity_poly.type
_entity_poly.pdbx_seq_one_letter_code
_entity_poly.pdbx_strand_id
1 'polypeptide(L)'
;MPLVRVDMRKGKSPEYKKTVLDCIHEGLVESIQIEDWDRFQRIVEIEPDDFEYPSFKTENFMIIELTIFPGRTAEQKASAIQKITEKLQQKLAINPTDIFIVIHEPPFENWGMGGQQLKQKG
;
A
#
# COMPACT_ATOMS: atom_id res chain seq x y z
N MET A 1 -10.65 3.83 6.43
CA MET A 1 -9.30 4.04 6.97
C MET A 1 -8.37 2.93 6.51
N PRO A 2 -7.46 3.18 5.59
CA PRO A 2 -6.41 2.22 5.29
C PRO A 2 -5.15 2.57 6.07
N LEU A 3 -4.43 1.52 6.50
CA LEU A 3 -3.05 1.65 6.94
C LEU A 3 -2.18 1.08 5.84
N VAL A 4 -1.21 1.84 5.39
CA VAL A 4 -0.32 1.44 4.29
C VAL A 4 1.09 1.31 4.82
N ARG A 5 1.71 0.17 4.57
CA ARG A 5 3.12 -0.06 4.84
C ARG A 5 3.80 -0.49 3.54
N VAL A 6 4.90 0.16 3.22
CA VAL A 6 5.72 -0.19 2.05
C VAL A 6 7.09 -0.56 2.53
N ASP A 7 7.52 -1.80 2.27
CA ASP A 7 8.89 -2.23 2.50
C ASP A 7 9.64 -2.10 1.19
N MET A 8 10.75 -1.37 1.19
CA MET A 8 11.59 -1.20 0.00
C MET A 8 13.06 -1.15 0.39
N ARG A 9 13.92 -1.42 -0.58
CA ARG A 9 15.36 -1.32 -0.42
C ARG A 9 15.75 0.14 -0.18
N LYS A 10 16.64 0.38 0.77
CA LYS A 10 17.18 1.70 1.07
C LYS A 10 17.95 2.25 -0.14
N GLY A 11 17.88 3.55 -0.35
CA GLY A 11 18.65 4.25 -1.38
C GLY A 11 17.82 5.07 -2.36
N LYS A 12 16.50 5.06 -2.23
CA LYS A 12 15.64 5.88 -3.09
C LYS A 12 15.56 7.32 -2.57
N SER A 13 15.36 8.26 -3.49
CA SER A 13 15.25 9.68 -3.13
C SER A 13 13.96 9.98 -2.36
N PRO A 14 13.91 11.12 -1.61
CA PRO A 14 12.67 11.55 -1.00
C PRO A 14 11.52 11.73 -2.00
N GLU A 15 11.82 12.24 -3.20
CA GLU A 15 10.82 12.44 -4.26
C GLU A 15 10.25 11.10 -4.75
N TYR A 16 11.10 10.10 -4.91
CA TYR A 16 10.67 8.76 -5.31
C TYR A 16 9.69 8.20 -4.26
N LYS A 17 10.07 8.30 -3.00
CA LYS A 17 9.26 7.78 -1.89
C LYS A 17 7.92 8.50 -1.80
N LYS A 18 7.92 9.84 -1.97
CA LYS A 18 6.68 10.61 -1.99
C LYS A 18 5.78 10.17 -3.14
N THR A 19 6.33 9.96 -4.31
CA THR A 19 5.57 9.51 -5.48
C THR A 19 4.97 8.11 -5.24
N VAL A 20 5.72 7.20 -4.61
CA VAL A 20 5.19 5.89 -4.24
C VAL A 20 3.96 6.04 -3.36
N LEU A 21 4.04 6.85 -2.32
CA LEU A 21 2.91 7.06 -1.41
C LEU A 21 1.73 7.74 -2.10
N ASP A 22 1.97 8.71 -2.96
CA ASP A 22 0.91 9.38 -3.73
C ASP A 22 0.20 8.39 -4.67
N CYS A 23 0.95 7.54 -5.36
CA CYS A 23 0.37 6.52 -6.25
C CYS A 23 -0.54 5.55 -5.49
N ILE A 24 -0.10 5.10 -4.32
CA ILE A 24 -0.88 4.18 -3.49
C ILE A 24 -2.17 4.87 -3.04
N HIS A 25 -2.06 6.09 -2.52
CA HIS A 25 -3.22 6.84 -2.05
C HIS A 25 -4.23 7.09 -3.18
N GLU A 26 -3.78 7.56 -4.33
CA GLU A 26 -4.64 7.80 -5.48
C GLU A 26 -5.35 6.52 -5.93
N GLY A 27 -4.63 5.41 -5.96
CA GLY A 27 -5.21 4.11 -6.30
C GLY A 27 -6.30 3.68 -5.32
N LEU A 28 -6.11 3.94 -4.04
CA LEU A 28 -7.11 3.62 -3.01
C LEU A 28 -8.33 4.55 -3.11
N VAL A 29 -8.12 5.84 -3.36
CA VAL A 29 -9.25 6.77 -3.57
C VAL A 29 -10.10 6.30 -4.74
N GLU A 30 -9.49 5.94 -5.85
CA GLU A 30 -10.21 5.54 -7.06
C GLU A 30 -10.90 4.18 -6.94
N SER A 31 -10.33 3.25 -6.18
CA SER A 31 -10.82 1.86 -6.13
C SER A 31 -11.76 1.58 -4.97
N ILE A 32 -11.47 2.11 -3.79
CA ILE A 32 -12.27 1.83 -2.58
C ILE A 32 -12.84 3.10 -1.95
N GLN A 33 -12.76 4.22 -2.64
CA GLN A 33 -13.39 5.50 -2.33
C GLN A 33 -13.10 6.01 -0.92
N ILE A 34 -11.83 5.95 -0.50
CA ILE A 34 -11.43 6.58 0.76
C ILE A 34 -11.41 8.10 0.59
N GLU A 35 -11.51 8.84 1.69
CA GLU A 35 -11.39 10.29 1.67
C GLU A 35 -9.96 10.72 1.34
N ASP A 36 -9.83 11.89 0.70
CA ASP A 36 -8.52 12.38 0.30
C ASP A 36 -7.58 12.62 1.48
N TRP A 37 -8.12 13.02 2.64
CA TRP A 37 -7.30 13.25 3.85
C TRP A 37 -6.85 11.94 4.52
N ASP A 38 -7.46 10.80 4.18
CA ASP A 38 -7.28 9.53 4.89
C ASP A 38 -6.00 8.83 4.44
N ARG A 39 -4.87 9.40 4.87
CA ARG A 39 -3.53 8.99 4.46
C ARG A 39 -2.70 8.58 5.68
N PHE A 40 -2.78 7.33 6.05
CA PHE A 40 -1.94 6.75 7.11
C PHE A 40 -0.95 5.80 6.45
N GLN A 41 0.15 6.35 5.96
CA GLN A 41 1.09 5.63 5.12
C GLN A 41 2.51 5.77 5.64
N ARG A 42 3.28 4.69 5.56
CA ARG A 42 4.69 4.70 5.94
C ARG A 42 5.51 3.86 5.00
N ILE A 43 6.78 4.24 4.87
CA ILE A 43 7.79 3.49 4.14
C ILE A 43 8.80 2.99 5.14
N VAL A 44 9.13 1.70 5.05
CA VAL A 44 10.19 1.07 5.83
C VAL A 44 11.32 0.77 4.86
N GLU A 45 12.45 1.46 5.05
CA GLU A 45 13.64 1.23 4.22
C GLU A 45 14.47 0.11 4.82
N ILE A 46 14.82 -0.87 3.99
CA ILE A 46 15.52 -2.07 4.43
C ILE A 46 16.90 -2.07 3.78
N GLU A 47 17.93 -2.30 4.60
CA GLU A 47 19.29 -2.45 4.09
C GLU A 47 19.34 -3.61 3.09
N PRO A 48 20.14 -3.51 2.01
CA PRO A 48 20.20 -4.56 1.00
C PRO A 48 20.47 -5.95 1.56
N ASP A 49 21.32 -6.04 2.59
CA ASP A 49 21.66 -7.33 3.21
C ASP A 49 20.51 -7.93 4.02
N ASP A 50 19.51 -7.13 4.34
CA ASP A 50 18.37 -7.54 5.17
C ASP A 50 17.11 -7.79 4.35
N PHE A 51 17.17 -7.65 3.03
CA PHE A 51 16.00 -7.78 2.16
C PHE A 51 16.24 -8.84 1.10
N GLU A 52 15.64 -10.00 1.30
CA GLU A 52 15.77 -11.11 0.37
C GLU A 52 14.54 -11.23 -0.52
N TYR A 53 14.75 -11.40 -1.80
CA TYR A 53 13.71 -11.69 -2.79
C TYR A 53 14.33 -12.48 -3.94
N PRO A 54 13.51 -13.17 -4.76
CA PRO A 54 14.08 -14.00 -5.86
C PRO A 54 14.95 -13.19 -6.80
N SER A 55 16.00 -13.83 -7.31
CA SER A 55 17.01 -13.18 -8.16
C SER A 55 16.46 -12.59 -9.46
N PHE A 56 15.27 -13.00 -9.89
CA PHE A 56 14.63 -12.44 -11.08
C PHE A 56 13.87 -11.13 -10.80
N LYS A 57 13.82 -10.69 -9.55
CA LYS A 57 13.31 -9.35 -9.20
C LYS A 57 14.45 -8.35 -9.25
N THR A 58 14.10 -7.07 -9.34
CA THR A 58 15.10 -5.99 -9.39
C THR A 58 15.23 -5.28 -8.03
N GLU A 59 16.16 -4.35 -7.95
CA GLU A 59 16.33 -3.52 -6.74
C GLU A 59 15.13 -2.61 -6.45
N ASN A 60 14.18 -2.52 -7.39
CA ASN A 60 12.95 -1.77 -7.21
C ASN A 60 11.84 -2.60 -6.54
N PHE A 61 12.12 -3.87 -6.23
CA PHE A 61 11.13 -4.73 -5.59
C PHE A 61 10.62 -4.11 -4.30
N MET A 62 9.30 -4.13 -4.12
CA MET A 62 8.67 -3.63 -2.91
C MET A 62 7.51 -4.52 -2.48
N ILE A 63 7.24 -4.52 -1.18
CA ILE A 63 6.08 -5.19 -0.61
C ILE A 63 5.18 -4.10 -0.05
N ILE A 64 3.93 -4.07 -0.52
CA ILE A 64 2.93 -3.11 -0.07
C ILE A 64 1.89 -3.88 0.74
N GLU A 65 1.72 -3.51 2.00
CA GLU A 65 0.69 -4.06 2.85
C GLU A 65 -0.40 -3.02 3.06
N LEU A 66 -1.61 -3.38 2.71
CA LEU A 66 -2.80 -2.55 2.87
C LEU A 66 -3.65 -3.18 3.96
N THR A 67 -3.85 -2.49 5.07
CA THR A 67 -4.74 -2.94 6.14
C THR A 67 -5.98 -2.06 6.10
N ILE A 68 -7.12 -2.65 5.79
CA ILE A 68 -8.37 -1.93 5.55
C ILE A 68 -9.50 -2.54 6.37
N PHE A 69 -10.59 -1.78 6.52
CA PHE A 69 -11.81 -2.29 7.13
C PHE A 69 -12.41 -3.39 6.25
N PRO A 70 -13.03 -4.43 6.85
CA PRO A 70 -13.72 -5.45 6.08
C PRO A 70 -14.95 -4.87 5.37
N GLY A 71 -15.41 -5.56 4.32
CA GLY A 71 -16.66 -5.21 3.64
C GLY A 71 -16.50 -4.83 2.17
N ARG A 72 -15.26 -4.66 1.67
CA ARG A 72 -15.06 -4.42 0.24
C ARG A 72 -15.22 -5.71 -0.53
N THR A 73 -15.70 -5.58 -1.77
CA THR A 73 -15.88 -6.73 -2.65
C THR A 73 -14.54 -7.21 -3.22
N ALA A 74 -14.52 -8.44 -3.74
CA ALA A 74 -13.34 -8.96 -4.43
C ALA A 74 -12.94 -8.07 -5.60
N GLU A 75 -13.93 -7.52 -6.32
CA GLU A 75 -13.70 -6.62 -7.45
C GLU A 75 -13.06 -5.30 -7.01
N GLN A 76 -13.51 -4.74 -5.91
CA GLN A 76 -12.90 -3.51 -5.36
C GLN A 76 -11.45 -3.75 -4.95
N LYS A 77 -11.17 -4.88 -4.33
CA LYS A 77 -9.79 -5.24 -3.93
C LYS A 77 -8.91 -5.48 -5.15
N ALA A 78 -9.43 -6.18 -6.17
CA ALA A 78 -8.71 -6.37 -7.43
C ALA A 78 -8.40 -5.03 -8.09
N SER A 79 -9.36 -4.11 -8.11
CA SER A 79 -9.19 -2.77 -8.66
C SER A 79 -8.10 -2.00 -7.89
N ALA A 80 -8.07 -2.11 -6.57
CA ALA A 80 -7.03 -1.44 -5.77
C ALA A 80 -5.64 -1.93 -6.16
N ILE A 81 -5.45 -3.25 -6.27
CA ILE A 81 -4.18 -3.85 -6.66
C ILE A 81 -3.77 -3.38 -8.05
N GLN A 82 -4.70 -3.41 -9.01
CA GLN A 82 -4.45 -3.02 -10.39
C GLN A 82 -4.09 -1.54 -10.51
N LYS A 83 -4.89 -0.66 -9.92
CA LYS A 83 -4.69 0.79 -10.04
C LYS A 83 -3.40 1.25 -9.39
N ILE A 84 -3.07 0.73 -8.22
CA ILE A 84 -1.80 1.04 -7.55
C ILE A 84 -0.63 0.62 -8.44
N THR A 85 -0.68 -0.60 -8.96
CA THR A 85 0.38 -1.12 -9.84
C THR A 85 0.53 -0.29 -11.10
N GLU A 86 -0.56 0.06 -11.77
CA GLU A 86 -0.53 0.88 -12.98
C GLU A 86 0.07 2.26 -12.72
N LYS A 87 -0.30 2.90 -11.61
CA LYS A 87 0.21 4.23 -11.28
C LYS A 87 1.71 4.20 -11.00
N LEU A 88 2.18 3.20 -10.27
CA LEU A 88 3.61 3.04 -9.99
C LEU A 88 4.40 2.78 -11.27
N GLN A 89 3.86 1.97 -12.18
CA GLN A 89 4.48 1.74 -13.47
C GLN A 89 4.54 3.02 -14.31
N GLN A 90 3.44 3.76 -14.37
CA GLN A 90 3.36 4.99 -15.17
C GLN A 90 4.25 6.10 -14.63
N LYS A 91 4.28 6.29 -13.31
CA LYS A 91 4.99 7.41 -12.68
C LYS A 91 6.47 7.15 -12.45
N LEU A 92 6.85 5.92 -12.14
CA LEU A 92 8.20 5.58 -11.73
C LEU A 92 8.85 4.50 -12.59
N ALA A 93 8.17 4.04 -13.64
CA ALA A 93 8.65 3.00 -14.54
C ALA A 93 9.03 1.70 -13.78
N ILE A 94 8.32 1.42 -12.68
CA ILE A 94 8.55 0.19 -11.92
C ILE A 94 7.88 -0.96 -12.66
N ASN A 95 8.63 -2.06 -12.84
CA ASN A 95 8.06 -3.25 -13.45
C ASN A 95 6.95 -3.79 -12.54
N PRO A 96 5.74 -4.07 -13.06
CA PRO A 96 4.65 -4.61 -12.24
C PRO A 96 5.02 -5.85 -11.44
N THR A 97 5.92 -6.68 -11.94
CA THR A 97 6.36 -7.89 -11.24
C THR A 97 7.27 -7.60 -10.02
N ASP A 98 7.71 -6.34 -9.85
CA ASP A 98 8.43 -5.89 -8.67
C ASP A 98 7.51 -5.33 -7.58
N ILE A 99 6.19 -5.36 -7.81
CA ILE A 99 5.21 -4.81 -6.88
C ILE A 99 4.40 -5.96 -6.31
N PHE A 100 4.59 -6.22 -5.01
CA PHE A 100 3.90 -7.30 -4.30
C PHE A 100 2.94 -6.68 -3.29
N ILE A 101 1.63 -6.86 -3.52
CA ILE A 101 0.61 -6.24 -2.67
C ILE A 101 -0.14 -7.33 -1.92
N VAL A 102 -0.34 -7.12 -0.62
CA VAL A 102 -1.21 -7.95 0.19
C VAL A 102 -2.21 -7.07 0.93
N ILE A 103 -3.44 -7.55 1.06
CA ILE A 103 -4.53 -6.83 1.73
C ILE A 103 -4.91 -7.61 2.99
N HIS A 104 -4.88 -6.90 4.13
CA HIS A 104 -5.33 -7.42 5.43
C HIS A 104 -6.64 -6.75 5.79
N GLU A 105 -7.58 -7.54 6.30
CA GLU A 105 -8.91 -7.03 6.67
C GLU A 105 -9.28 -7.47 8.10
N PRO A 106 -8.62 -6.89 9.14
CA PRO A 106 -8.99 -7.20 10.51
C PRO A 106 -10.45 -6.81 10.78
N PRO A 107 -11.18 -7.59 11.59
CA PRO A 107 -12.54 -7.21 11.95
C PRO A 107 -12.55 -5.89 12.72
N PHE A 108 -13.69 -5.16 12.68
CA PHE A 108 -13.80 -3.84 13.29
C PHE A 108 -13.39 -3.83 14.76
N GLU A 109 -13.67 -4.89 15.49
CA GLU A 109 -13.32 -5.00 16.92
C GLU A 109 -11.82 -4.97 17.18
N ASN A 110 -11.01 -5.22 16.15
CA ASN A 110 -9.54 -5.22 16.26
C ASN A 110 -8.91 -3.86 15.94
N TRP A 111 -9.73 -2.85 15.63
CA TRP A 111 -9.26 -1.51 15.33
C TRP A 111 -9.51 -0.60 16.52
N GLY A 112 -8.52 0.20 16.87
CA GLY A 112 -8.63 1.12 18.01
C GLY A 112 -8.00 2.47 17.72
N MET A 113 -8.66 3.53 18.16
CA MET A 113 -8.13 4.89 18.09
C MET A 113 -8.68 5.68 19.28
N GLY A 114 -7.80 6.44 19.94
CA GLY A 114 -8.22 7.22 21.09
C GLY A 114 -8.70 6.39 22.27
N GLY A 115 -8.23 5.14 22.37
CA GLY A 115 -8.63 4.23 23.44
C GLY A 115 -9.95 3.51 23.22
N GLN A 116 -10.56 3.65 22.05
CA GLN A 116 -11.86 3.03 21.73
C GLN A 116 -11.79 2.22 20.45
N GLN A 117 -12.60 1.18 20.36
CA GLN A 117 -12.75 0.41 19.13
C GLN A 117 -13.44 1.25 18.08
N LEU A 118 -12.96 1.14 16.84
CA LEU A 118 -13.62 1.78 15.71
C LEU A 118 -14.85 0.95 15.32
N LYS A 119 -15.93 1.64 14.96
CA LYS A 119 -17.19 0.97 14.65
C LYS A 119 -17.52 1.10 13.18
N GLN A 120 -18.17 0.07 12.65
CA GLN A 120 -18.73 0.16 11.32
C GLN A 120 -19.74 1.29 11.25
N LYS A 121 -19.64 2.13 10.22
CA LYS A 121 -20.65 3.16 9.97
C LYS A 121 -21.92 2.45 9.49
N GLY A 122 -22.95 2.59 10.28
CA GLY A 122 -24.25 1.99 10.00
C GLY A 122 -24.96 2.62 8.84
#